data_213ba1455c4e0032e8aa55e59e519d07
#
_entry.id   213ba1455c4e0032e8aa55e59e519d07
#
_cell.length_a   1.000
_cell.length_b   1.000
_cell.length_c   1.000
_cell.angle_alpha   90.00
_cell.angle_beta   90.00
_cell.angle_gamma   90.00
#
_symmetry.space_group_name_H-M   'P 1'
#
loop_
_entity.id
_entity.type
_entity.pdbx_description
1 polymer ?
#
loop_
_entity_poly.entity_id
_entity_poly.type
_entity_poly.pdbx_seq_one_letter_code
_entity_poly.pdbx_strand_id
1 'polypeptide(L)'
;MARLTASAAEMREQHLRDLCSGTRDEFSLSLDDLSVDFTRQPVTSSIMQQLCQLAEISGLKHFQQQMMTGQAVNISENRPVLHCDLRAPARLHSDEWQQLSRFADTVRADEKIRHVINLGIGGSDLGGAMVLKALAHDCDGPDVYFAGNIDPAALGDVLKRCTPEHTRIIITSKSFTTAETLMNAAMARDWLIKAGVDADAAFIAVTAAPDKARAYGIEGDKIFSFSDGIGGRYSVWSEVGLPVMIAIGADKFSSFLGGAHAMDQHVMAAPFADNIPVIMGLLRVWHRRYFDRSSYAIIPYSERLSRLPAWAQQLEMESNGKRVSRHN
;
A
#
# COMPACT_ATOMS: atom_id res chain seq x y z
N MET A 1 5.71 -22.39 23.64
CA MET A 1 4.32 -21.98 23.90
C MET A 1 3.97 -21.99 25.37
N ALA A 2 4.19 -23.08 26.13
CA ALA A 2 3.83 -23.13 27.56
C ALA A 2 4.41 -21.98 28.40
N ARG A 3 5.66 -21.60 28.17
CA ARG A 3 6.31 -20.46 28.86
C ARG A 3 5.59 -19.13 28.59
N LEU A 4 5.25 -18.84 27.33
CA LEU A 4 4.51 -17.62 26.96
C LEU A 4 3.12 -17.59 27.58
N THR A 5 2.45 -18.74 27.73
CA THR A 5 1.15 -18.83 28.42
C THR A 5 1.29 -18.50 29.90
N ALA A 6 2.32 -19.01 30.57
CA ALA A 6 2.61 -18.67 31.97
C ALA A 6 2.93 -17.17 32.13
N SER A 7 3.84 -16.64 31.30
CA SER A 7 4.18 -15.21 31.29
C SER A 7 2.96 -14.31 31.02
N ALA A 8 2.00 -14.75 30.19
CA ALA A 8 0.78 -13.99 29.96
C ALA A 8 -0.15 -13.97 31.18
N ALA A 9 -0.23 -15.08 31.93
CA ALA A 9 -0.99 -15.11 33.17
C ALA A 9 -0.40 -14.13 34.21
N GLU A 10 0.92 -14.16 34.39
CA GLU A 10 1.62 -13.23 35.27
C GLU A 10 1.43 -11.76 34.83
N MET A 11 1.53 -11.48 33.55
CA MET A 11 1.40 -10.13 32.99
C MET A 11 -0.03 -9.57 33.13
N ARG A 12 -1.06 -10.41 33.14
CA ARG A 12 -2.45 -9.97 33.37
C ARG A 12 -2.70 -9.43 34.77
N GLU A 13 -1.95 -9.91 35.72
CA GLU A 13 -2.03 -9.45 37.13
C GLU A 13 -1.26 -8.12 37.33
N GLN A 14 -0.42 -7.71 36.37
CA GLN A 14 0.34 -6.47 36.47
C GLN A 14 -0.43 -5.30 35.84
N HIS A 15 -0.46 -4.18 36.56
CA HIS A 15 -1.01 -2.95 36.02
C HIS A 15 0.01 -2.30 35.07
N LEU A 16 -0.42 -1.89 33.88
CA LEU A 16 0.46 -1.29 32.86
C LEU A 16 1.20 -0.05 33.40
N ARG A 17 0.58 0.75 34.26
CA ARG A 17 1.21 1.92 34.90
C ARG A 17 2.46 1.51 35.70
N ASP A 18 2.36 0.41 36.45
CA ASP A 18 3.46 -0.06 37.27
C ASP A 18 4.60 -0.60 36.42
N LEU A 19 4.25 -1.31 35.34
CA LEU A 19 5.21 -1.78 34.32
C LEU A 19 5.94 -0.61 33.65
N CYS A 20 5.27 0.51 33.46
CA CYS A 20 5.82 1.71 32.80
C CYS A 20 6.39 2.74 33.78
N SER A 21 6.55 2.42 35.06
CA SER A 21 7.06 3.34 36.07
C SER A 21 8.58 3.62 36.00
N GLY A 22 9.32 2.75 35.29
CA GLY A 22 10.77 2.90 35.03
C GLY A 22 11.08 3.19 33.57
N THR A 23 12.38 3.39 33.27
CA THR A 23 12.87 3.49 31.90
C THR A 23 12.74 2.15 31.20
N ARG A 24 12.32 2.21 29.94
CA ARG A 24 12.10 1.06 29.06
C ARG A 24 12.65 1.34 27.67
N ASP A 25 13.84 1.97 27.60
CA ASP A 25 14.45 2.45 26.36
C ASP A 25 14.70 1.34 25.34
N GLU A 26 14.90 0.09 25.82
CA GLU A 26 15.03 -1.09 24.99
C GLU A 26 13.80 -1.40 24.11
N PHE A 27 12.66 -0.77 24.39
CA PHE A 27 11.43 -0.87 23.62
C PHE A 27 11.18 0.33 22.68
N SER A 28 12.17 1.20 22.53
CA SER A 28 12.14 2.33 21.59
C SER A 28 13.14 2.06 20.46
N LEU A 29 12.67 2.03 19.25
CA LEU A 29 13.48 1.76 18.05
C LEU A 29 13.38 2.89 17.07
N SER A 30 14.43 3.07 16.25
CA SER A 30 14.45 4.08 15.19
C SER A 30 15.03 3.51 13.90
N LEU A 31 14.53 4.01 12.78
CA LEU A 31 15.07 3.79 11.45
C LEU A 31 14.95 5.11 10.69
N ASP A 32 16.06 5.72 10.35
CA ASP A 32 16.11 7.07 9.78
C ASP A 32 15.25 8.05 10.61
N ASP A 33 14.29 8.73 10.01
CA ASP A 33 13.38 9.67 10.68
C ASP A 33 12.16 8.98 11.34
N LEU A 34 12.05 7.65 11.25
CA LEU A 34 10.97 6.89 11.89
C LEU A 34 11.38 6.46 13.30
N SER A 35 10.63 6.89 14.31
CA SER A 35 10.76 6.39 15.68
C SER A 35 9.52 5.59 16.05
N VAL A 36 9.72 4.43 16.67
CA VAL A 36 8.65 3.53 17.11
C VAL A 36 8.80 3.25 18.59
N ASP A 37 7.77 3.54 19.36
CA ASP A 37 7.72 3.36 20.80
C ASP A 37 6.80 2.20 21.18
N PHE A 38 7.39 1.13 21.71
CA PHE A 38 6.69 -0.03 22.26
C PHE A 38 6.69 -0.04 23.80
N THR A 39 7.15 1.02 24.46
CA THR A 39 7.29 1.07 25.93
C THR A 39 5.98 0.84 26.68
N ARG A 40 4.84 1.12 26.04
CA ARG A 40 3.51 0.95 26.63
C ARG A 40 2.84 -0.38 26.29
N GLN A 41 3.61 -1.34 25.82
CA GLN A 41 3.13 -2.70 25.59
C GLN A 41 3.26 -3.55 26.85
N PRO A 42 2.30 -4.44 27.17
CA PRO A 42 2.38 -5.33 28.34
C PRO A 42 3.34 -6.49 28.07
N VAL A 43 4.63 -6.17 28.00
CA VAL A 43 5.74 -7.10 27.77
C VAL A 43 6.93 -6.73 28.64
N THR A 44 7.76 -7.72 28.98
CA THR A 44 9.10 -7.53 29.54
C THR A 44 10.15 -7.96 28.55
N SER A 45 11.42 -7.62 28.78
CA SER A 45 12.53 -8.07 27.94
C SER A 45 12.59 -9.60 27.84
N SER A 46 12.27 -10.31 28.94
CA SER A 46 12.17 -11.79 28.93
C SER A 46 11.05 -12.31 28.04
N ILE A 47 9.88 -11.66 28.04
CA ILE A 47 8.75 -12.01 27.14
C ILE A 47 9.13 -11.73 25.70
N MET A 48 9.77 -10.60 25.41
CA MET A 48 10.23 -10.27 24.06
C MET A 48 11.23 -11.30 23.54
N GLN A 49 12.18 -11.73 24.37
CA GLN A 49 13.11 -12.81 24.00
C GLN A 49 12.37 -14.12 23.68
N GLN A 50 11.36 -14.50 24.46
CA GLN A 50 10.54 -15.69 24.17
C GLN A 50 9.76 -15.56 22.85
N LEU A 51 9.26 -14.37 22.54
CA LEU A 51 8.57 -14.08 21.27
C LEU A 51 9.55 -14.15 20.09
N CYS A 52 10.76 -13.61 20.22
CA CYS A 52 11.80 -13.72 19.20
C CYS A 52 12.21 -15.20 18.97
N GLN A 53 12.36 -15.99 20.04
CA GLN A 53 12.60 -17.43 19.93
C GLN A 53 11.45 -18.15 19.20
N LEU A 54 10.21 -17.75 19.44
CA LEU A 54 9.06 -18.29 18.69
C LEU A 54 9.18 -17.99 17.20
N ALA A 55 9.59 -16.79 16.83
CA ALA A 55 9.80 -16.41 15.43
C ALA A 55 10.91 -17.25 14.77
N GLU A 56 12.02 -17.48 15.46
CA GLU A 56 13.13 -18.32 15.01
C GLU A 56 12.69 -19.76 14.75
N ILE A 57 12.05 -20.37 15.75
CA ILE A 57 11.55 -21.76 15.67
C ILE A 57 10.49 -21.92 14.56
N SER A 58 9.71 -20.85 14.31
CA SER A 58 8.70 -20.83 13.25
C SER A 58 9.28 -20.66 11.85
N GLY A 59 10.60 -20.50 11.70
CA GLY A 59 11.27 -20.35 10.42
C GLY A 59 11.06 -18.99 9.74
N LEU A 60 10.71 -17.93 10.53
CA LEU A 60 10.39 -16.62 9.98
C LEU A 60 11.49 -16.05 9.11
N LYS A 61 12.78 -16.17 9.52
CA LYS A 61 13.92 -15.67 8.75
C LYS A 61 14.04 -16.34 7.38
N HIS A 62 13.84 -17.65 7.34
CA HIS A 62 13.84 -18.41 6.09
C HIS A 62 12.70 -17.97 5.16
N PHE A 63 11.50 -17.79 5.72
CA PHE A 63 10.34 -17.31 4.94
C PHE A 63 10.56 -15.89 4.38
N GLN A 64 11.13 -14.98 5.18
CA GLN A 64 11.52 -13.64 4.73
C GLN A 64 12.50 -13.72 3.55
N GLN A 65 13.54 -14.56 3.66
CA GLN A 65 14.51 -14.76 2.58
C GLN A 65 13.85 -15.29 1.30
N GLN A 66 12.98 -16.29 1.42
CA GLN A 66 12.25 -16.84 0.27
C GLN A 66 11.39 -15.76 -0.41
N MET A 67 10.70 -14.93 0.38
CA MET A 67 9.88 -13.83 -0.14
C MET A 67 10.74 -12.80 -0.87
N MET A 68 11.84 -12.36 -0.27
CA MET A 68 12.73 -11.33 -0.82
C MET A 68 13.53 -11.80 -2.04
N THR A 69 13.69 -13.11 -2.22
CA THR A 69 14.36 -13.70 -3.40
C THR A 69 13.37 -14.12 -4.51
N GLY A 70 12.11 -13.71 -4.42
CA GLY A 70 11.10 -13.97 -5.44
C GLY A 70 10.66 -15.44 -5.55
N GLN A 71 10.82 -16.23 -4.49
CA GLN A 71 10.28 -17.59 -4.48
C GLN A 71 8.74 -17.58 -4.41
N ALA A 72 8.08 -18.64 -4.90
CA ALA A 72 6.62 -18.76 -4.91
C ALA A 72 6.04 -19.02 -3.51
N VAL A 73 6.13 -18.02 -2.62
CA VAL A 73 5.65 -18.10 -1.23
C VAL A 73 4.12 -17.93 -1.10
N ASN A 74 3.45 -17.41 -2.13
CA ASN A 74 2.00 -17.38 -2.21
C ASN A 74 1.49 -18.73 -2.72
N ILE A 75 1.28 -19.67 -1.79
CA ILE A 75 0.91 -21.04 -2.13
C ILE A 75 -0.51 -21.17 -2.71
N SER A 76 -1.43 -20.26 -2.38
CA SER A 76 -2.82 -20.31 -2.88
C SER A 76 -2.91 -19.97 -4.37
N GLU A 77 -1.99 -19.19 -4.89
CA GLU A 77 -1.93 -18.76 -6.29
C GLU A 77 -0.67 -19.29 -7.00
N ASN A 78 0.18 -20.06 -6.28
CA ASN A 78 1.43 -20.64 -6.75
C ASN A 78 2.33 -19.62 -7.49
N ARG A 79 2.57 -18.47 -6.85
CA ARG A 79 3.38 -17.38 -7.44
C ARG A 79 4.20 -16.64 -6.39
N PRO A 80 5.25 -15.91 -6.82
CA PRO A 80 6.00 -15.02 -5.95
C PRO A 80 5.16 -13.81 -5.52
N VAL A 81 5.66 -13.07 -4.52
CA VAL A 81 5.18 -11.76 -4.13
C VAL A 81 6.29 -10.74 -4.37
N LEU A 82 6.09 -9.83 -5.32
CA LEU A 82 7.14 -9.01 -5.92
C LEU A 82 7.09 -7.53 -5.47
N HIS A 83 6.35 -7.22 -4.41
CA HIS A 83 6.20 -5.83 -3.97
C HIS A 83 7.50 -5.21 -3.44
N CYS A 84 8.46 -6.00 -2.96
CA CYS A 84 9.77 -5.50 -2.54
C CYS A 84 10.63 -5.08 -3.73
N ASP A 85 10.53 -5.80 -4.86
CA ASP A 85 11.29 -5.47 -6.08
C ASP A 85 10.89 -4.10 -6.63
N LEU A 86 9.63 -3.69 -6.43
CA LEU A 86 9.13 -2.39 -6.85
C LEU A 86 9.80 -1.21 -6.16
N ARG A 87 10.39 -1.44 -4.99
CA ARG A 87 11.03 -0.43 -4.14
C ARG A 87 12.56 -0.47 -4.26
N ALA A 88 13.09 -1.51 -4.89
CA ALA A 88 14.53 -1.67 -5.08
C ALA A 88 15.10 -0.57 -6.02
N PRO A 89 16.28 0.01 -5.71
CA PRO A 89 16.89 1.05 -6.55
C PRO A 89 17.09 0.63 -8.02
N ALA A 90 17.31 -0.67 -8.28
CA ALA A 90 17.48 -1.20 -9.62
C ALA A 90 16.26 -0.92 -10.52
N ARG A 91 15.04 -0.85 -9.94
CA ARG A 91 13.84 -0.52 -10.68
C ARG A 91 13.85 0.86 -11.32
N LEU A 92 14.48 1.85 -10.66
CA LEU A 92 14.56 3.21 -11.17
C LEU A 92 15.33 3.30 -12.51
N HIS A 93 16.05 2.23 -12.87
CA HIS A 93 16.76 2.09 -14.14
C HIS A 93 16.03 1.21 -15.15
N SER A 94 14.86 0.66 -14.81
CA SER A 94 14.09 -0.18 -15.73
C SER A 94 13.37 0.65 -16.82
N ASP A 95 13.09 0.02 -17.94
CA ASP A 95 12.38 0.65 -19.05
C ASP A 95 10.95 1.03 -18.64
N GLU A 96 10.29 0.22 -17.81
CA GLU A 96 8.97 0.46 -17.28
C GLU A 96 8.94 1.73 -16.41
N TRP A 97 9.93 1.90 -15.53
CA TRP A 97 10.06 3.13 -14.73
C TRP A 97 10.30 4.35 -15.62
N GLN A 98 11.21 4.23 -16.60
CA GLN A 98 11.53 5.32 -17.51
C GLN A 98 10.32 5.72 -18.39
N GLN A 99 9.49 4.76 -18.77
CA GLN A 99 8.25 5.04 -19.50
C GLN A 99 7.24 5.74 -18.59
N LEU A 100 7.05 5.22 -17.35
CA LEU A 100 6.11 5.76 -16.39
C LEU A 100 6.46 7.20 -15.97
N SER A 101 7.73 7.45 -15.63
CA SER A 101 8.20 8.78 -15.21
C SER A 101 8.10 9.80 -16.36
N ARG A 102 8.54 9.45 -17.58
CA ARG A 102 8.40 10.34 -18.75
C ARG A 102 6.95 10.68 -19.05
N PHE A 103 6.05 9.72 -18.91
CA PHE A 103 4.63 9.98 -19.10
C PHE A 103 4.08 10.91 -18.03
N ALA A 104 4.42 10.69 -16.77
CA ALA A 104 4.03 11.58 -15.66
C ALA A 104 4.54 13.01 -15.90
N ASP A 105 5.79 13.16 -16.30
CA ASP A 105 6.40 14.47 -16.63
C ASP A 105 5.70 15.15 -17.82
N THR A 106 5.33 14.38 -18.84
CA THR A 106 4.57 14.90 -19.99
C THR A 106 3.20 15.44 -19.56
N VAL A 107 2.48 14.69 -18.69
CA VAL A 107 1.19 15.13 -18.15
C VAL A 107 1.34 16.39 -17.30
N ARG A 108 2.41 16.47 -16.49
CA ARG A 108 2.70 17.62 -15.62
C ARG A 108 3.11 18.87 -16.42
N ALA A 109 3.82 18.70 -17.52
CA ALA A 109 4.29 19.80 -18.38
C ALA A 109 3.18 20.36 -19.29
N ASP A 110 2.10 19.62 -19.52
CA ASP A 110 0.99 20.10 -20.35
C ASP A 110 0.05 21.00 -19.53
N GLU A 111 0.23 22.32 -19.68
CA GLU A 111 -0.58 23.34 -18.98
C GLU A 111 -2.10 23.22 -19.24
N LYS A 112 -2.50 22.47 -20.27
CA LYS A 112 -3.91 22.18 -20.54
C LYS A 112 -4.47 21.11 -19.59
N ILE A 113 -3.63 20.24 -19.02
CA ILE A 113 -4.08 19.20 -18.11
C ILE A 113 -4.10 19.77 -16.69
N ARG A 114 -5.28 19.91 -16.10
CA ARG A 114 -5.48 20.45 -14.75
C ARG A 114 -5.98 19.39 -13.78
N HIS A 115 -6.64 18.34 -14.30
CA HIS A 115 -7.28 17.34 -13.49
C HIS A 115 -6.94 15.93 -13.98
N VAL A 116 -6.68 15.04 -13.03
CA VAL A 116 -6.50 13.60 -13.27
C VAL A 116 -7.45 12.85 -12.36
N ILE A 117 -8.28 11.97 -12.91
CA ILE A 117 -9.22 11.16 -12.14
C ILE A 117 -8.81 9.70 -12.25
N ASN A 118 -8.47 9.09 -11.12
CA ASN A 118 -8.20 7.66 -11.03
C ASN A 118 -9.49 6.89 -10.72
N LEU A 119 -9.85 5.98 -11.60
CA LEU A 119 -10.98 5.06 -11.45
C LEU A 119 -10.42 3.68 -11.11
N GLY A 120 -10.61 3.25 -9.87
CA GLY A 120 -10.13 1.95 -9.40
C GLY A 120 -10.73 1.63 -8.05
N ILE A 121 -10.75 0.37 -7.64
CA ILE A 121 -11.36 -0.09 -6.39
C ILE A 121 -10.32 -0.86 -5.56
N GLY A 122 -10.46 -0.80 -4.24
CA GLY A 122 -9.59 -1.54 -3.33
C GLY A 122 -8.12 -1.13 -3.47
N GLY A 123 -7.24 -2.05 -3.86
CA GLY A 123 -5.81 -1.76 -4.05
C GLY A 123 -5.52 -0.75 -5.15
N SER A 124 -6.41 -0.59 -6.11
CA SER A 124 -6.30 0.41 -7.19
C SER A 124 -6.76 1.82 -6.79
N ASP A 125 -7.23 1.99 -5.56
CA ASP A 125 -7.73 3.26 -5.00
C ASP A 125 -7.03 3.61 -3.68
N LEU A 126 -7.18 2.75 -2.67
CA LEU A 126 -6.90 3.09 -1.26
C LEU A 126 -5.45 3.47 -1.01
N GLY A 127 -4.49 2.76 -1.63
CA GLY A 127 -3.07 3.04 -1.47
C GLY A 127 -2.68 4.39 -2.05
N GLY A 128 -3.09 4.65 -3.30
CA GLY A 128 -2.84 5.92 -3.98
C GLY A 128 -3.49 7.11 -3.27
N ALA A 129 -4.77 6.96 -2.89
CA ALA A 129 -5.51 8.00 -2.17
C ALA A 129 -4.91 8.31 -0.78
N MET A 130 -4.38 7.29 -0.10
CA MET A 130 -3.69 7.46 1.18
C MET A 130 -2.37 8.23 1.00
N VAL A 131 -1.53 7.83 0.04
CA VAL A 131 -0.25 8.48 -0.23
C VAL A 131 -0.46 9.92 -0.71
N LEU A 132 -1.41 10.16 -1.62
CA LEU A 132 -1.74 11.51 -2.09
C LEU A 132 -2.13 12.42 -0.91
N LYS A 133 -2.97 11.94 0.02
CA LYS A 133 -3.33 12.70 1.22
C LYS A 133 -2.13 12.94 2.14
N ALA A 134 -1.28 11.93 2.32
CA ALA A 134 -0.09 12.02 3.17
C ALA A 134 0.92 13.05 2.63
N LEU A 135 1.11 13.08 1.31
CA LEU A 135 2.06 13.95 0.62
C LEU A 135 1.40 15.19 0.00
N ALA A 136 0.23 15.61 0.49
CA ALA A 136 -0.53 16.72 -0.09
C ALA A 136 0.25 18.05 -0.19
N HIS A 137 1.25 18.25 0.67
CA HIS A 137 2.12 19.43 0.63
C HIS A 137 3.18 19.41 -0.49
N ASP A 138 3.41 18.23 -1.05
CA ASP A 138 4.33 18.02 -2.17
C ASP A 138 3.64 18.04 -3.53
N CYS A 139 2.29 18.11 -3.55
CA CYS A 139 1.52 18.16 -4.77
C CYS A 139 1.70 19.54 -5.43
N ASP A 140 2.39 19.55 -6.56
CA ASP A 140 2.67 20.73 -7.38
C ASP A 140 2.32 20.50 -8.87
N GLY A 141 1.72 19.37 -9.18
CA GLY A 141 1.17 19.00 -10.48
C GLY A 141 -0.35 19.22 -10.59
N PRO A 142 -1.01 18.61 -11.58
CA PRO A 142 -2.47 18.62 -11.71
C PRO A 142 -3.18 18.11 -10.46
N ASP A 143 -4.42 18.58 -10.24
CA ASP A 143 -5.28 18.06 -9.19
C ASP A 143 -5.64 16.61 -9.47
N VAL A 144 -5.35 15.71 -8.52
CA VAL A 144 -5.61 14.27 -8.65
C VAL A 144 -6.77 13.86 -7.75
N TYR A 145 -7.73 13.16 -8.32
CA TYR A 145 -8.90 12.64 -7.62
C TYR A 145 -8.96 11.11 -7.73
N PHE A 146 -9.43 10.47 -6.67
CA PHE A 146 -9.69 9.04 -6.63
C PHE A 146 -11.20 8.82 -6.51
N ALA A 147 -11.77 8.06 -7.44
CA ALA A 147 -13.19 7.70 -7.47
C ALA A 147 -13.35 6.18 -7.47
N GLY A 148 -13.25 5.59 -6.27
CA GLY A 148 -13.20 4.13 -6.04
C GLY A 148 -14.55 3.51 -5.66
N ASN A 149 -15.67 4.23 -5.75
CA ASN A 149 -16.99 3.71 -5.42
C ASN A 149 -17.89 3.71 -6.66
N ILE A 150 -18.72 2.66 -6.79
CA ILE A 150 -19.72 2.56 -7.87
C ILE A 150 -20.89 3.53 -7.69
N ASP A 151 -21.10 4.07 -6.50
CA ASP A 151 -22.12 5.09 -6.27
C ASP A 151 -21.89 6.28 -7.22
N PRO A 152 -22.86 6.61 -8.10
CA PRO A 152 -22.73 7.71 -9.04
C PRO A 152 -22.41 9.06 -8.38
N ALA A 153 -22.77 9.25 -7.12
CA ALA A 153 -22.45 10.47 -6.38
C ALA A 153 -20.92 10.61 -6.19
N ALA A 154 -20.20 9.52 -5.96
CA ALA A 154 -18.76 9.54 -5.74
C ALA A 154 -17.99 10.11 -6.95
N LEU A 155 -18.27 9.61 -8.15
CA LEU A 155 -17.67 10.14 -9.39
C LEU A 155 -18.32 11.48 -9.78
N GLY A 156 -19.64 11.61 -9.66
CA GLY A 156 -20.36 12.82 -10.06
C GLY A 156 -19.89 14.07 -9.33
N ASP A 157 -19.57 13.97 -8.04
CA ASP A 157 -19.04 15.11 -7.27
C ASP A 157 -17.61 15.48 -7.67
N VAL A 158 -16.82 14.52 -8.13
CA VAL A 158 -15.48 14.77 -8.72
C VAL A 158 -15.65 15.47 -10.08
N LEU A 159 -16.50 14.96 -10.97
CA LEU A 159 -16.73 15.54 -12.30
C LEU A 159 -17.21 17.00 -12.26
N LYS A 160 -18.00 17.39 -11.25
CA LYS A 160 -18.42 18.78 -11.02
C LYS A 160 -17.26 19.74 -10.75
N ARG A 161 -16.13 19.24 -10.26
CA ARG A 161 -14.93 20.02 -9.96
C ARG A 161 -13.96 20.10 -11.15
N CYS A 162 -14.18 19.27 -12.15
CA CYS A 162 -13.30 19.11 -13.28
C CYS A 162 -13.90 19.74 -14.55
N THR A 163 -13.02 20.15 -15.45
CA THR A 163 -13.36 20.63 -16.79
C THR A 163 -12.99 19.51 -17.79
N PRO A 164 -13.91 19.02 -18.63
CA PRO A 164 -13.66 17.88 -19.51
C PRO A 164 -12.40 18.00 -20.36
N GLU A 165 -12.22 19.15 -21.00
CA GLU A 165 -11.11 19.44 -21.90
C GLU A 165 -9.73 19.44 -21.20
N HIS A 166 -9.74 19.62 -19.87
CA HIS A 166 -8.54 19.69 -19.03
C HIS A 166 -8.34 18.46 -18.14
N THR A 167 -9.08 17.38 -18.43
CA THR A 167 -9.09 16.19 -17.59
C THR A 167 -8.49 14.98 -18.30
N ARG A 168 -7.71 14.18 -17.55
CA ARG A 168 -7.28 12.82 -17.92
C ARG A 168 -7.92 11.81 -16.97
N ILE A 169 -8.29 10.64 -17.53
CA ILE A 169 -8.94 9.55 -16.79
C ILE A 169 -8.00 8.34 -16.78
N ILE A 170 -7.60 7.89 -15.59
CA ILE A 170 -6.79 6.68 -15.42
C ILE A 170 -7.72 5.55 -14.96
N ILE A 171 -7.85 4.50 -15.77
CA ILE A 171 -8.54 3.27 -15.40
C ILE A 171 -7.52 2.33 -14.77
N THR A 172 -7.58 2.16 -13.46
CA THR A 172 -6.69 1.28 -12.70
C THR A 172 -7.41 0.00 -12.32
N SER A 173 -7.12 -1.10 -13.02
CA SER A 173 -7.74 -2.40 -12.76
C SER A 173 -6.81 -3.54 -13.18
N LYS A 174 -6.38 -4.39 -12.22
CA LYS A 174 -5.46 -5.49 -12.48
C LYS A 174 -5.95 -6.41 -13.61
N SER A 175 -7.21 -6.83 -13.56
CA SER A 175 -7.82 -7.74 -14.54
C SER A 175 -8.46 -7.02 -15.73
N PHE A 176 -8.66 -5.71 -15.64
CA PHE A 176 -9.44 -4.88 -16.56
C PHE A 176 -10.85 -5.43 -16.82
N THR A 177 -11.46 -6.03 -15.77
CA THR A 177 -12.81 -6.61 -15.81
C THR A 177 -13.65 -6.25 -14.59
N THR A 178 -13.12 -5.41 -13.69
CA THR A 178 -13.86 -4.99 -12.48
C THR A 178 -15.06 -4.16 -12.91
N ALA A 179 -16.25 -4.70 -12.69
CA ALA A 179 -17.50 -4.13 -13.19
C ALA A 179 -17.71 -2.68 -12.73
N GLU A 180 -17.48 -2.41 -11.46
CA GLU A 180 -17.64 -1.09 -10.86
C GLU A 180 -16.67 -0.06 -11.49
N THR A 181 -15.42 -0.45 -11.72
CA THR A 181 -14.42 0.41 -12.37
C THR A 181 -14.83 0.73 -13.80
N LEU A 182 -15.31 -0.28 -14.55
CA LEU A 182 -15.74 -0.08 -15.94
C LEU A 182 -17.05 0.72 -16.04
N MET A 183 -17.95 0.61 -15.08
CA MET A 183 -19.16 1.45 -15.01
C MET A 183 -18.79 2.91 -14.76
N ASN A 184 -17.88 3.18 -13.82
CA ASN A 184 -17.37 4.54 -13.61
C ASN A 184 -16.65 5.07 -14.86
N ALA A 185 -15.88 4.21 -15.56
CA ALA A 185 -15.23 4.59 -16.82
C ALA A 185 -16.24 4.93 -17.92
N ALA A 186 -17.35 4.18 -18.03
CA ALA A 186 -18.41 4.48 -18.97
C ALA A 186 -19.09 5.84 -18.63
N MET A 187 -19.37 6.11 -17.35
CA MET A 187 -19.92 7.40 -16.92
C MET A 187 -18.96 8.57 -17.24
N ALA A 188 -17.67 8.39 -17.00
CA ALA A 188 -16.67 9.41 -17.34
C ALA A 188 -16.54 9.60 -18.87
N ARG A 189 -16.64 8.52 -19.65
CA ARG A 189 -16.67 8.57 -21.12
C ARG A 189 -17.84 9.39 -21.64
N ASP A 190 -19.05 9.12 -21.15
CA ASP A 190 -20.24 9.86 -21.50
C ASP A 190 -20.12 11.36 -21.16
N TRP A 191 -19.52 11.68 -20.02
CA TRP A 191 -19.28 13.06 -19.62
C TRP A 191 -18.34 13.80 -20.57
N LEU A 192 -17.23 13.15 -21.01
CA LEU A 192 -16.31 13.71 -22.00
C LEU A 192 -16.98 13.89 -23.37
N ILE A 193 -17.70 12.88 -23.86
CA ILE A 193 -18.40 12.94 -25.17
C ILE A 193 -19.45 14.04 -25.19
N LYS A 194 -20.22 14.22 -24.11
CA LYS A 194 -21.21 15.30 -24.00
C LYS A 194 -20.59 16.69 -24.06
N ALA A 195 -19.34 16.83 -23.69
CA ALA A 195 -18.57 18.07 -23.81
C ALA A 195 -17.85 18.22 -25.16
N GLY A 196 -17.98 17.25 -26.07
CA GLY A 196 -17.28 17.25 -27.37
C GLY A 196 -15.80 16.89 -27.29
N VAL A 197 -15.37 16.29 -26.18
CA VAL A 197 -13.97 15.86 -25.97
C VAL A 197 -13.76 14.46 -26.52
N ASP A 198 -12.64 14.23 -27.20
CA ASP A 198 -12.21 12.89 -27.61
C ASP A 198 -11.88 12.06 -26.36
N ALA A 199 -12.79 11.17 -26.01
CA ALA A 199 -12.68 10.33 -24.84
C ALA A 199 -11.50 9.35 -24.93
N ASP A 200 -11.22 8.79 -26.12
CA ASP A 200 -10.12 7.83 -26.31
C ASP A 200 -8.75 8.51 -26.10
N ALA A 201 -8.63 9.78 -26.48
CA ALA A 201 -7.43 10.56 -26.21
C ALA A 201 -7.23 10.87 -24.70
N ALA A 202 -8.34 10.94 -23.94
CA ALA A 202 -8.30 11.29 -22.51
C ALA A 202 -8.03 10.09 -21.58
N PHE A 203 -8.27 8.85 -22.04
CA PHE A 203 -8.13 7.65 -21.22
C PHE A 203 -6.71 7.10 -21.17
N ILE A 204 -6.33 6.60 -19.98
CA ILE A 204 -5.07 5.94 -19.68
C ILE A 204 -5.41 4.66 -18.93
N ALA A 205 -4.67 3.58 -19.14
CA ALA A 205 -4.87 2.32 -18.43
C ALA A 205 -3.66 1.94 -17.56
N VAL A 206 -3.94 1.46 -16.34
CA VAL A 206 -2.96 0.80 -15.48
C VAL A 206 -3.49 -0.60 -15.18
N THR A 207 -2.86 -1.65 -15.73
CA THR A 207 -3.44 -2.99 -15.73
C THR A 207 -2.39 -4.09 -15.91
N ALA A 208 -2.67 -5.30 -15.41
CA ALA A 208 -1.94 -6.52 -15.78
C ALA A 208 -2.53 -7.23 -17.04
N ALA A 209 -3.58 -6.65 -17.64
CA ALA A 209 -4.27 -7.21 -18.82
C ALA A 209 -4.30 -6.19 -19.99
N PRO A 210 -3.14 -5.84 -20.59
CA PRO A 210 -3.03 -4.78 -21.61
C PRO A 210 -3.91 -5.01 -22.84
N ASP A 211 -4.13 -6.26 -23.25
CA ASP A 211 -4.97 -6.55 -24.41
C ASP A 211 -6.44 -6.14 -24.20
N LYS A 212 -6.94 -6.25 -22.97
CA LYS A 212 -8.29 -5.78 -22.65
C LYS A 212 -8.40 -4.27 -22.66
N ALA A 213 -7.34 -3.57 -22.24
CA ALA A 213 -7.29 -2.12 -22.32
C ALA A 213 -7.25 -1.64 -23.79
N ARG A 214 -6.51 -2.32 -24.67
CA ARG A 214 -6.53 -2.06 -26.12
C ARG A 214 -7.93 -2.29 -26.72
N ALA A 215 -8.57 -3.40 -26.34
CA ALA A 215 -9.93 -3.71 -26.78
C ALA A 215 -10.98 -2.67 -26.27
N TYR A 216 -10.70 -1.98 -25.18
CA TYR A 216 -11.52 -0.88 -24.66
C TYR A 216 -11.34 0.43 -25.45
N GLY A 217 -10.31 0.53 -26.31
CA GLY A 217 -10.01 1.70 -27.14
C GLY A 217 -8.85 2.56 -26.60
N ILE A 218 -8.03 2.05 -25.67
CA ILE A 218 -6.88 2.80 -25.15
C ILE A 218 -5.64 2.48 -25.98
N GLU A 219 -4.94 3.52 -26.46
CA GLU A 219 -3.71 3.40 -27.24
C GLU A 219 -2.55 2.81 -26.43
N GLY A 220 -1.64 2.09 -27.08
CA GLY A 220 -0.61 1.30 -26.43
C GLY A 220 0.40 2.11 -25.59
N ASP A 221 0.70 3.33 -25.97
CA ASP A 221 1.58 4.25 -25.24
C ASP A 221 0.96 4.82 -23.96
N LYS A 222 -0.35 4.69 -23.81
CA LYS A 222 -1.14 5.06 -22.62
C LYS A 222 -1.49 3.86 -21.74
N ILE A 223 -0.92 2.68 -21.99
CA ILE A 223 -1.15 1.47 -21.22
C ILE A 223 0.10 1.14 -20.40
N PHE A 224 -0.01 1.21 -19.08
CA PHE A 224 1.05 0.88 -18.13
C PHE A 224 0.75 -0.47 -17.49
N SER A 225 1.61 -1.44 -17.79
CA SER A 225 1.41 -2.81 -17.35
C SER A 225 2.30 -3.16 -16.17
N PHE A 226 1.74 -3.83 -15.17
CA PHE A 226 2.47 -4.32 -14.00
C PHE A 226 2.32 -5.84 -13.83
N SER A 227 3.27 -6.44 -13.10
CA SER A 227 3.31 -7.88 -12.90
C SER A 227 2.11 -8.41 -12.10
N ASP A 228 1.62 -9.57 -12.50
CA ASP A 228 0.60 -10.34 -11.76
C ASP A 228 1.06 -10.78 -10.35
N GLY A 229 2.37 -10.87 -10.11
CA GLY A 229 2.97 -11.13 -8.80
C GLY A 229 2.81 -10.00 -7.78
N ILE A 230 2.21 -8.86 -8.18
CA ILE A 230 1.95 -7.73 -7.29
C ILE A 230 0.54 -7.85 -6.72
N GLY A 231 0.45 -8.00 -5.40
CA GLY A 231 -0.84 -7.99 -4.69
C GLY A 231 -1.45 -6.59 -4.67
N GLY A 232 -2.78 -6.48 -4.85
CA GLY A 232 -3.49 -5.21 -4.92
C GLY A 232 -3.19 -4.26 -3.76
N ARG A 233 -3.22 -4.75 -2.52
CA ARG A 233 -2.92 -3.96 -1.31
C ARG A 233 -1.49 -3.44 -1.21
N TYR A 234 -0.56 -3.97 -2.02
CA TYR A 234 0.85 -3.57 -2.10
C TYR A 234 1.20 -2.86 -3.42
N SER A 235 0.20 -2.49 -4.22
CA SER A 235 0.43 -2.05 -5.60
C SER A 235 0.78 -0.57 -5.75
N VAL A 236 0.62 0.25 -4.72
CA VAL A 236 0.90 1.70 -4.81
C VAL A 236 2.33 2.02 -5.23
N TRP A 237 3.28 1.12 -5.00
CA TRP A 237 4.68 1.26 -5.44
C TRP A 237 4.92 0.85 -6.90
N SER A 238 3.89 0.30 -7.58
CA SER A 238 3.92 -0.06 -9.00
C SER A 238 3.40 1.08 -9.88
N GLU A 239 3.08 0.77 -11.14
CA GLU A 239 2.38 1.64 -12.09
C GLU A 239 1.04 2.15 -11.56
N VAL A 240 0.45 1.44 -10.59
CA VAL A 240 -0.76 1.88 -9.85
C VAL A 240 -0.52 3.20 -9.11
N GLY A 241 0.73 3.54 -8.80
CA GLY A 241 1.13 4.83 -8.24
C GLY A 241 1.20 5.99 -9.24
N LEU A 242 0.94 5.77 -10.52
CA LEU A 242 0.98 6.81 -11.56
C LEU A 242 0.20 8.08 -11.19
N PRO A 243 -1.02 8.02 -10.66
CA PRO A 243 -1.74 9.24 -10.24
C PRO A 243 -0.97 10.04 -9.19
N VAL A 244 -0.34 9.35 -8.23
CA VAL A 244 0.48 10.00 -7.20
C VAL A 244 1.74 10.61 -7.83
N MET A 245 2.43 9.87 -8.71
CA MET A 245 3.61 10.37 -9.42
C MET A 245 3.28 11.63 -10.24
N ILE A 246 2.12 11.67 -10.90
CA ILE A 246 1.64 12.88 -11.59
C ILE A 246 1.45 14.04 -10.61
N ALA A 247 0.91 13.80 -9.42
CA ALA A 247 0.66 14.86 -8.44
C ALA A 247 1.95 15.45 -7.86
N ILE A 248 2.94 14.60 -7.49
CA ILE A 248 4.12 15.03 -6.74
C ILE A 248 5.42 15.07 -7.55
N GLY A 249 5.44 14.51 -8.76
CA GLY A 249 6.62 14.35 -9.59
C GLY A 249 7.39 13.04 -9.35
N ALA A 250 8.17 12.62 -10.35
CA ALA A 250 8.89 11.36 -10.34
C ALA A 250 9.97 11.30 -9.26
N ASP A 251 10.68 12.40 -9.00
CA ASP A 251 11.75 12.47 -7.98
C ASP A 251 11.21 12.25 -6.57
N LYS A 252 10.12 12.93 -6.22
CA LYS A 252 9.47 12.76 -4.90
C LYS A 252 8.86 11.38 -4.77
N PHE A 253 8.30 10.83 -5.85
CA PHE A 253 7.79 9.45 -5.86
C PHE A 253 8.93 8.44 -5.70
N SER A 254 10.09 8.66 -6.33
CA SER A 254 11.30 7.86 -6.10
C SER A 254 11.76 7.91 -4.64
N SER A 255 11.74 9.09 -4.01
CA SER A 255 12.05 9.24 -2.58
C SER A 255 11.08 8.47 -1.68
N PHE A 256 9.77 8.46 -2.03
CA PHE A 256 8.76 7.62 -1.36
C PHE A 256 9.08 6.13 -1.47
N LEU A 257 9.53 5.65 -2.64
CA LEU A 257 10.01 4.27 -2.80
C LEU A 257 11.25 4.00 -1.95
N GLY A 258 12.17 4.96 -1.87
CA GLY A 258 13.39 4.89 -1.08
C GLY A 258 13.13 4.63 0.41
N GLY A 259 12.16 5.32 1.01
CA GLY A 259 11.76 5.08 2.40
C GLY A 259 11.24 3.67 2.64
N ALA A 260 10.43 3.15 1.69
CA ALA A 260 9.95 1.77 1.77
C ALA A 260 11.09 0.74 1.57
N HIS A 261 12.06 1.03 0.70
CA HIS A 261 13.27 0.21 0.52
C HIS A 261 14.14 0.17 1.77
N ALA A 262 14.32 1.29 2.46
CA ALA A 262 15.05 1.33 3.73
C ALA A 262 14.44 0.38 4.77
N MET A 263 13.11 0.32 4.84
CA MET A 263 12.42 -0.66 5.70
C MET A 263 12.64 -2.11 5.22
N ASP A 264 12.67 -2.39 3.91
CA ASP A 264 13.00 -3.72 3.39
C ASP A 264 14.41 -4.16 3.80
N GLN A 265 15.39 -3.26 3.72
CA GLN A 265 16.76 -3.53 4.18
C GLN A 265 16.81 -3.78 5.69
N HIS A 266 16.08 -2.97 6.46
CA HIS A 266 15.97 -3.17 7.91
C HIS A 266 15.40 -4.55 8.27
N VAL A 267 14.32 -4.99 7.60
CA VAL A 267 13.71 -6.31 7.81
C VAL A 267 14.71 -7.44 7.58
N MET A 268 15.58 -7.30 6.58
CA MET A 268 16.55 -8.34 6.22
C MET A 268 17.78 -8.34 7.11
N ALA A 269 18.26 -7.18 7.54
CA ALA A 269 19.52 -7.01 8.24
C ALA A 269 19.37 -7.07 9.77
N ALA A 270 18.31 -6.48 10.34
CA ALA A 270 18.18 -6.35 11.78
C ALA A 270 17.90 -7.70 12.47
N PRO A 271 18.50 -7.94 13.66
CA PRO A 271 18.10 -9.04 14.53
C PRO A 271 16.62 -8.90 14.91
N PHE A 272 15.93 -9.99 15.23
CA PHE A 272 14.50 -9.94 15.55
C PHE A 272 14.16 -9.00 16.72
N ALA A 273 15.06 -8.87 17.69
CA ALA A 273 14.86 -7.98 18.84
C ALA A 273 14.89 -6.48 18.50
N ASP A 274 15.52 -6.12 17.37
CA ASP A 274 15.67 -4.74 16.92
C ASP A 274 14.89 -4.50 15.61
N ASN A 275 14.16 -5.50 15.12
CA ASN A 275 13.47 -5.47 13.84
C ASN A 275 12.04 -4.94 14.00
N ILE A 276 11.79 -3.70 13.62
CA ILE A 276 10.53 -3.00 13.83
C ILE A 276 9.32 -3.81 13.33
N PRO A 277 9.25 -4.26 12.04
CA PRO A 277 8.11 -5.03 11.57
C PRO A 277 7.97 -6.40 12.25
N VAL A 278 9.06 -7.05 12.62
CA VAL A 278 9.02 -8.33 13.35
C VAL A 278 8.43 -8.12 14.73
N ILE A 279 8.89 -7.12 15.49
CA ILE A 279 8.35 -6.80 16.82
C ILE A 279 6.87 -6.45 16.73
N MET A 280 6.44 -5.64 15.76
CA MET A 280 5.02 -5.34 15.55
C MET A 280 4.19 -6.62 15.32
N GLY A 281 4.69 -7.53 14.49
CA GLY A 281 4.06 -8.83 14.24
C GLY A 281 4.00 -9.72 15.49
N LEU A 282 5.09 -9.79 16.24
CA LEU A 282 5.18 -10.57 17.49
C LEU A 282 4.25 -10.02 18.57
N LEU A 283 4.18 -8.70 18.74
CA LEU A 283 3.23 -8.05 19.65
C LEU A 283 1.78 -8.33 19.26
N ARG A 284 1.47 -8.37 17.94
CA ARG A 284 0.15 -8.76 17.47
C ARG A 284 -0.20 -10.20 17.84
N VAL A 285 0.75 -11.14 17.64
CA VAL A 285 0.59 -12.54 18.11
C VAL A 285 0.40 -12.59 19.63
N TRP A 286 1.20 -11.82 20.39
CA TRP A 286 1.09 -11.70 21.84
C TRP A 286 -0.30 -11.26 22.27
N HIS A 287 -0.78 -10.16 21.75
CA HIS A 287 -2.10 -9.62 22.07
C HIS A 287 -3.23 -10.57 21.64
N ARG A 288 -3.16 -11.09 20.44
CA ARG A 288 -4.23 -11.94 19.91
C ARG A 288 -4.28 -13.31 20.58
N ARG A 289 -3.14 -13.97 20.72
CA ARG A 289 -3.06 -15.37 21.17
C ARG A 289 -3.10 -15.51 22.69
N TYR A 290 -2.48 -14.57 23.40
CA TYR A 290 -2.25 -14.70 24.84
C TYR A 290 -3.09 -13.72 25.67
N PHE A 291 -3.64 -12.67 25.08
CA PHE A 291 -4.53 -11.71 25.76
C PHE A 291 -5.96 -11.71 25.21
N ASP A 292 -6.23 -12.53 24.19
CA ASP A 292 -7.54 -12.64 23.53
C ASP A 292 -8.10 -11.29 23.04
N ARG A 293 -7.22 -10.39 22.62
CA ARG A 293 -7.60 -9.10 22.03
C ARG A 293 -7.98 -9.31 20.58
N SER A 294 -9.25 -9.14 20.26
CA SER A 294 -9.82 -9.45 18.94
C SER A 294 -9.69 -8.30 17.93
N SER A 295 -9.44 -7.07 18.39
CA SER A 295 -9.38 -5.88 17.54
C SER A 295 -8.01 -5.19 17.63
N TYR A 296 -7.68 -4.48 16.55
CA TYR A 296 -6.51 -3.61 16.44
C TYR A 296 -6.96 -2.27 15.85
N ALA A 297 -6.64 -1.17 16.51
CA ALA A 297 -7.01 0.17 16.07
C ALA A 297 -5.77 0.94 15.59
N ILE A 298 -5.90 1.62 14.46
CA ILE A 298 -4.93 2.61 13.98
C ILE A 298 -5.58 3.99 14.13
N ILE A 299 -4.99 4.84 14.95
CA ILE A 299 -5.54 6.17 15.29
C ILE A 299 -4.51 7.23 14.91
N PRO A 300 -4.53 7.76 13.68
CA PRO A 300 -3.61 8.81 13.27
C PRO A 300 -3.91 10.13 13.99
N TYR A 301 -2.88 10.75 14.57
CA TYR A 301 -2.95 12.11 15.10
C TYR A 301 -2.50 13.16 14.07
N SER A 302 -2.23 12.74 12.84
CA SER A 302 -1.93 13.60 11.70
C SER A 302 -3.10 13.61 10.73
N GLU A 303 -3.62 14.79 10.38
CA GLU A 303 -4.66 14.96 9.37
C GLU A 303 -4.23 14.37 8.00
N ARG A 304 -2.94 14.44 7.68
CA ARG A 304 -2.38 13.88 6.45
C ARG A 304 -2.45 12.35 6.40
N LEU A 305 -2.48 11.69 7.55
CA LEU A 305 -2.62 10.24 7.67
C LEU A 305 -4.07 9.78 7.89
N SER A 306 -5.06 10.66 7.73
CA SER A 306 -6.47 10.34 7.96
C SER A 306 -7.00 9.19 7.08
N ARG A 307 -6.37 8.89 5.94
CA ARG A 307 -6.71 7.77 5.07
C ARG A 307 -5.93 6.47 5.37
N LEU A 308 -4.93 6.51 6.27
CA LEU A 308 -4.16 5.33 6.66
C LEU A 308 -5.03 4.19 7.23
N PRO A 309 -6.05 4.45 8.09
CA PRO A 309 -6.91 3.38 8.60
C PRO A 309 -7.68 2.65 7.50
N ALA A 310 -8.20 3.35 6.50
CA ALA A 310 -8.95 2.74 5.39
C ALA A 310 -8.06 1.84 4.53
N TRP A 311 -6.83 2.27 4.23
CA TRP A 311 -5.85 1.44 3.54
C TRP A 311 -5.46 0.22 4.39
N ALA A 312 -5.23 0.40 5.68
CA ALA A 312 -4.89 -0.68 6.60
C ALA A 312 -6.03 -1.69 6.80
N GLN A 313 -7.30 -1.27 6.68
CA GLN A 313 -8.45 -2.19 6.67
C GLN A 313 -8.37 -3.19 5.50
N GLN A 314 -8.04 -2.72 4.31
CA GLN A 314 -7.84 -3.64 3.18
C GLN A 314 -6.61 -4.52 3.42
N LEU A 315 -5.51 -3.94 3.87
CA LEU A 315 -4.26 -4.66 4.11
C LEU A 315 -4.45 -5.84 5.08
N GLU A 316 -5.19 -5.62 6.16
CA GLU A 316 -5.29 -6.52 7.30
C GLU A 316 -6.63 -7.28 7.37
N MET A 317 -7.75 -6.57 7.38
CA MET A 317 -9.05 -7.18 7.63
C MET A 317 -9.56 -7.93 6.41
N GLU A 318 -9.47 -7.33 5.23
CA GLU A 318 -9.92 -7.97 3.99
C GLU A 318 -8.92 -9.04 3.56
N SER A 319 -7.67 -8.67 3.34
CA SER A 319 -6.70 -9.54 2.68
C SER A 319 -6.11 -10.62 3.58
N ASN A 320 -5.96 -10.36 4.89
CA ASN A 320 -5.52 -11.35 5.88
C ASN A 320 -6.68 -12.07 6.58
N GLY A 321 -7.92 -11.68 6.33
CA GLY A 321 -9.12 -12.35 6.83
C GLY A 321 -9.36 -13.71 6.19
N LYS A 322 -8.50 -14.69 6.48
CA LYS A 322 -8.58 -16.05 5.94
C LYS A 322 -9.29 -16.98 6.92
N ARG A 323 -10.18 -17.80 6.38
CA ARG A 323 -10.90 -18.81 7.15
C ARG A 323 -10.06 -20.06 7.42
N VAL A 324 -9.14 -20.37 6.53
CA VAL A 324 -8.33 -21.59 6.55
C VAL A 324 -6.85 -21.26 6.72
N SER A 325 -6.09 -22.17 7.30
CA SER A 325 -4.64 -22.05 7.42
C SER A 325 -3.94 -22.48 6.12
N ARG A 326 -2.60 -22.32 6.08
CA ARG A 326 -1.79 -22.77 4.93
C ARG A 326 -1.82 -24.29 4.71
N HIS A 327 -2.29 -25.06 5.68
CA HIS A 327 -2.23 -26.52 5.69
C HIS A 327 -3.62 -27.17 5.69
N ASN A 328 -4.68 -26.40 5.58
CA ASN A 328 -6.07 -26.91 5.56
C ASN A 328 -6.75 -26.53 4.26
#